data_d1d33c61065f28c6d5a9981ff49727d2
#
_entry.id   d1d33c61065f28c6d5a9981ff49727d2
#
_cell.length_a   1.000
_cell.length_b   1.000
_cell.length_c   1.000
_cell.angle_alpha   90.00
_cell.angle_beta   90.00
_cell.angle_gamma   90.00
#
_symmetry.space_group_name_H-M   'P 1'
#
loop_
_entity.id
_entity.type
_entity.pdbx_description
1 polymer ?
#
loop_
_entity_poly.entity_id
_entity_poly.type
_entity_poly.pdbx_seq_one_letter_code
_entity_poly.pdbx_strand_id
1 'polypeptide(L)'
;PQGLIGVSVKGVSCNMAGAENKVTKWIESGAMPNEQIAAEVFDFLSRSILRMIAAASEQTGAKQALLAGGVASSTLLKGMLLERAGKTRLGCRLCFARPELSGDNAVGVALLGAGAYQAEHRGKI
;
A
#
# COMPACT_ATOMS: atom_id res chain seq x y z
N PRO A 1 -16.16 0.69 -9.64
CA PRO A 1 -15.48 1.97 -9.88
C PRO A 1 -15.34 2.24 -11.37
N GLN A 2 -15.32 3.50 -11.74
CA GLN A 2 -15.19 3.97 -13.12
C GLN A 2 -13.80 4.53 -13.44
N GLY A 3 -12.88 4.51 -12.48
CA GLY A 3 -11.53 5.03 -12.66
C GLY A 3 -11.46 6.55 -12.72
N LEU A 4 -12.33 7.23 -11.99
CA LEU A 4 -12.47 8.68 -12.03
C LEU A 4 -11.30 9.45 -11.43
N ILE A 5 -10.47 8.79 -10.61
CA ILE A 5 -9.25 9.39 -10.04
C ILE A 5 -8.06 9.01 -10.90
N GLY A 6 -7.39 9.99 -11.50
CA GLY A 6 -6.17 9.77 -12.27
C GLY A 6 -5.01 9.31 -11.40
N VAL A 7 -4.24 8.34 -11.87
CA VAL A 7 -3.04 7.86 -11.18
C VAL A 7 -1.85 8.76 -11.54
N SER A 8 -1.14 9.26 -10.53
CA SER A 8 0.08 10.06 -10.67
C SER A 8 1.26 9.32 -10.03
N VAL A 9 1.86 8.41 -10.78
CA VAL A 9 3.01 7.62 -10.37
C VAL A 9 4.21 7.98 -11.25
N LYS A 10 5.32 8.34 -10.60
CA LYS A 10 6.64 8.54 -11.23
C LYS A 10 7.62 7.54 -10.61
N GLY A 11 8.08 6.56 -11.41
CA GLY A 11 8.93 5.50 -10.91
C GLY A 11 8.26 4.78 -9.74
N VAL A 12 8.87 4.81 -8.56
CA VAL A 12 8.37 4.17 -7.33
C VAL A 12 7.65 5.15 -6.39
N SER A 13 7.36 6.36 -6.84
CA SER A 13 6.68 7.38 -6.04
C SER A 13 5.29 7.68 -6.58
N CYS A 14 4.32 7.89 -5.69
CA CYS A 14 2.95 8.26 -6.01
C CYS A 14 2.59 9.61 -5.39
N ASN A 15 1.97 10.50 -6.18
CA ASN A 15 1.38 11.73 -5.68
C ASN A 15 -0.11 11.52 -5.40
N MET A 16 -0.51 11.70 -4.14
CA MET A 16 -1.90 11.52 -3.69
C MET A 16 -2.67 12.83 -3.53
N ALA A 17 -2.03 13.99 -3.59
CA ALA A 17 -2.66 15.29 -3.33
C ALA A 17 -3.84 15.57 -4.28
N GLY A 18 -3.71 15.24 -5.56
CA GLY A 18 -4.80 15.40 -6.53
C GLY A 18 -5.99 14.49 -6.25
N ALA A 19 -5.73 13.26 -5.80
CA ALA A 19 -6.77 12.31 -5.40
C ALA A 19 -7.50 12.80 -4.15
N GLU A 20 -6.77 13.25 -3.14
CA GLU A 20 -7.34 13.80 -1.91
C GLU A 20 -8.25 14.99 -2.20
N ASN A 21 -7.77 15.97 -2.97
CA ASN A 21 -8.57 17.14 -3.34
C ASN A 21 -9.87 16.76 -4.08
N LYS A 22 -9.80 15.77 -4.95
CA LYS A 22 -10.97 15.31 -5.70
C LYS A 22 -11.99 14.63 -4.81
N VAL A 23 -11.54 13.75 -3.92
CA VAL A 23 -12.40 13.06 -2.93
C VAL A 23 -13.03 14.07 -1.98
N THR A 24 -12.28 15.04 -1.47
CA THR A 24 -12.80 16.09 -0.60
C THR A 24 -13.93 16.86 -1.29
N LYS A 25 -13.75 17.27 -2.55
CA LYS A 25 -14.81 17.95 -3.32
C LYS A 25 -16.05 17.10 -3.50
N TRP A 26 -15.92 15.80 -3.72
CA TRP A 26 -17.08 14.89 -3.83
C TRP A 26 -17.85 14.76 -2.52
N ILE A 27 -17.13 14.68 -1.39
CA ILE A 27 -17.74 14.62 -0.06
C ILE A 27 -18.48 15.93 0.24
N GLU A 28 -17.82 17.08 0.05
CA GLU A 28 -18.39 18.40 0.34
C GLU A 28 -19.59 18.75 -0.53
N SER A 29 -19.59 18.36 -1.80
CA SER A 29 -20.67 18.64 -2.73
C SER A 29 -21.85 17.67 -2.62
N GLY A 30 -21.65 16.50 -2.00
CA GLY A 30 -22.65 15.43 -2.00
C GLY A 30 -22.98 14.87 -3.40
N ALA A 31 -22.11 15.13 -4.39
CA ALA A 31 -22.34 14.76 -5.79
C ALA A 31 -22.30 13.24 -6.04
N MET A 32 -21.77 12.47 -5.10
CA MET A 32 -21.56 11.04 -5.25
C MET A 32 -21.81 10.32 -3.92
N PRO A 33 -22.47 9.13 -3.94
CA PRO A 33 -22.63 8.32 -2.73
C PRO A 33 -21.29 7.90 -2.13
N ASN A 34 -21.22 7.80 -0.80
CA ASN A 34 -19.99 7.45 -0.09
C ASN A 34 -19.42 6.10 -0.53
N GLU A 35 -20.26 5.14 -0.83
CA GLU A 35 -19.85 3.80 -1.30
C GLU A 35 -19.16 3.91 -2.67
N GLN A 36 -19.61 4.78 -3.53
CA GLN A 36 -18.98 5.02 -4.83
C GLN A 36 -17.66 5.76 -4.67
N ILE A 37 -17.60 6.75 -3.78
CA ILE A 37 -16.34 7.44 -3.44
C ILE A 37 -15.31 6.43 -2.93
N ALA A 38 -15.71 5.57 -2.00
CA ALA A 38 -14.84 4.52 -1.47
C ALA A 38 -14.34 3.58 -2.58
N ALA A 39 -15.22 3.15 -3.48
CA ALA A 39 -14.85 2.30 -4.61
C ALA A 39 -13.82 2.96 -5.53
N GLU A 40 -13.97 4.26 -5.82
CA GLU A 40 -13.01 5.01 -6.64
C GLU A 40 -11.65 5.18 -5.93
N VAL A 41 -11.65 5.37 -4.60
CA VAL A 41 -10.41 5.44 -3.81
C VAL A 41 -9.66 4.10 -3.84
N PHE A 42 -10.35 2.99 -3.61
CA PHE A 42 -9.72 1.66 -3.68
C PHE A 42 -9.22 1.33 -5.08
N ASP A 43 -9.95 1.71 -6.11
CA ASP A 43 -9.53 1.58 -7.51
C ASP A 43 -8.23 2.37 -7.77
N PHE A 44 -8.20 3.64 -7.35
CA PHE A 44 -7.01 4.49 -7.45
C PHE A 44 -5.80 3.89 -6.72
N LEU A 45 -5.99 3.44 -5.47
CA LEU A 45 -4.92 2.82 -4.68
C LEU A 45 -4.38 1.56 -5.35
N SER A 46 -5.26 0.67 -5.82
CA SER A 46 -4.84 -0.56 -6.46
C SER A 46 -4.02 -0.30 -7.74
N ARG A 47 -4.45 0.65 -8.56
CA ARG A 47 -3.73 1.04 -9.78
C ARG A 47 -2.37 1.69 -9.48
N SER A 48 -2.34 2.55 -8.47
CA SER A 48 -1.11 3.24 -8.05
C SER A 48 -0.08 2.27 -7.50
N ILE A 49 -0.50 1.38 -6.61
CA ILE A 49 0.38 0.36 -5.99
C ILE A 49 0.99 -0.54 -7.07
N LEU A 50 0.17 -1.05 -8.01
CA LEU A 50 0.67 -1.93 -9.06
C LEU A 50 1.65 -1.23 -10.00
N ARG A 51 1.44 0.05 -10.32
CA ARG A 51 2.40 0.82 -11.11
C ARG A 51 3.73 1.01 -10.38
N MET A 52 3.70 1.30 -9.08
CA MET A 52 4.92 1.41 -8.28
C MET A 52 5.67 0.07 -8.18
N ILE A 53 4.94 -1.03 -7.97
CA ILE A 53 5.54 -2.37 -7.93
C ILE A 53 6.16 -2.74 -9.28
N ALA A 54 5.47 -2.47 -10.39
CA ALA A 54 5.99 -2.72 -11.73
C ALA A 54 7.30 -1.95 -11.97
N ALA A 55 7.34 -0.67 -11.63
CA ALA A 55 8.54 0.15 -11.76
C ALA A 55 9.67 -0.35 -10.86
N ALA A 56 9.38 -0.71 -9.61
CA ALA A 56 10.38 -1.26 -8.69
C ALA A 56 10.94 -2.59 -9.17
N SER A 57 10.09 -3.48 -9.66
CA SER A 57 10.50 -4.77 -10.24
C SER A 57 11.39 -4.57 -11.47
N GLU A 58 11.06 -3.62 -12.34
CA GLU A 58 11.86 -3.28 -13.51
C GLU A 58 13.23 -2.72 -13.12
N GLN A 59 13.29 -1.83 -12.15
CA GLN A 59 14.54 -1.21 -11.68
C GLN A 59 15.47 -2.18 -10.93
N THR A 60 14.91 -3.11 -10.16
CA THR A 60 15.67 -3.98 -9.25
C THR A 60 15.80 -5.41 -9.73
N GLY A 61 14.99 -5.84 -10.70
CA GLY A 61 14.87 -7.24 -11.10
C GLY A 61 14.12 -8.12 -10.07
N ALA A 62 13.53 -7.54 -9.03
CA ALA A 62 12.79 -8.27 -8.02
C ALA A 62 11.57 -8.99 -8.62
N LYS A 63 11.38 -10.25 -8.24
CA LYS A 63 10.27 -11.10 -8.72
C LYS A 63 9.16 -11.28 -7.69
N GLN A 64 9.33 -10.68 -6.52
CA GLN A 64 8.35 -10.71 -5.45
C GLN A 64 8.25 -9.33 -4.79
N ALA A 65 7.04 -8.94 -4.39
CA ALA A 65 6.77 -7.73 -3.64
C ALA A 65 5.98 -8.09 -2.38
N LEU A 66 6.45 -7.64 -1.23
CA LEU A 66 5.75 -7.80 0.04
C LEU A 66 4.95 -6.54 0.35
N LEU A 67 3.66 -6.69 0.56
CA LEU A 67 2.77 -5.64 1.01
C LEU A 67 2.46 -5.83 2.50
N ALA A 68 2.76 -4.81 3.28
CA ALA A 68 2.51 -4.78 4.72
C ALA A 68 1.94 -3.41 5.11
N GLY A 69 1.35 -3.33 6.30
CA GLY A 69 0.73 -2.11 6.82
C GLY A 69 -0.79 -2.18 6.88
N GLY A 70 -1.41 -1.25 7.60
CA GLY A 70 -2.85 -1.25 7.86
C GLY A 70 -3.71 -1.25 6.60
N VAL A 71 -3.36 -0.44 5.61
CA VAL A 71 -4.09 -0.38 4.33
C VAL A 71 -3.92 -1.69 3.54
N ALA A 72 -2.72 -2.26 3.53
CA ALA A 72 -2.45 -3.53 2.85
C ALA A 72 -3.14 -4.74 3.50
N SER A 73 -3.60 -4.63 4.74
CA SER A 73 -4.38 -5.67 5.42
C SER A 73 -5.84 -5.73 4.99
N SER A 74 -6.32 -4.75 4.22
CA SER A 74 -7.68 -4.73 3.67
C SER A 74 -7.89 -5.90 2.71
N THR A 75 -8.88 -6.76 3.01
CA THR A 75 -9.26 -7.89 2.14
C THR A 75 -9.77 -7.43 0.80
N LEU A 76 -10.48 -6.29 0.75
CA LEU A 76 -10.97 -5.70 -0.48
C LEU A 76 -9.82 -5.24 -1.38
N LEU A 77 -8.87 -4.48 -0.84
CA LEU A 77 -7.71 -4.01 -1.60
C LEU A 77 -6.86 -5.19 -2.09
N LYS A 78 -6.63 -6.18 -1.23
CA LYS A 78 -5.91 -7.41 -1.61
C LYS A 78 -6.57 -8.12 -2.79
N GLY A 79 -7.89 -8.29 -2.76
CA GLY A 79 -8.65 -8.89 -3.85
C GLY A 79 -8.49 -8.12 -5.17
N MET A 80 -8.60 -6.80 -5.11
CA MET A 80 -8.43 -5.93 -6.28
C MET A 80 -7.00 -5.98 -6.85
N LEU A 81 -5.99 -6.00 -5.98
CA LEU A 81 -4.59 -6.11 -6.40
C LEU A 81 -4.30 -7.43 -7.08
N LEU A 82 -4.75 -8.55 -6.52
CA LEU A 82 -4.56 -9.88 -7.10
C LEU A 82 -5.27 -10.03 -8.44
N GLU A 83 -6.51 -9.56 -8.56
CA GLU A 83 -7.26 -9.59 -9.81
C GLU A 83 -6.57 -8.77 -10.91
N ARG A 84 -6.15 -7.55 -10.59
CA ARG A 84 -5.47 -6.67 -11.54
C ARG A 84 -4.09 -7.19 -11.93
N ALA A 85 -3.32 -7.70 -10.97
CA ALA A 85 -2.01 -8.29 -11.24
C ALA A 85 -2.11 -9.46 -12.21
N GLY A 86 -3.14 -10.29 -12.08
CA GLY A 86 -3.41 -11.39 -13.01
C GLY A 86 -3.71 -10.93 -14.45
N LYS A 87 -4.39 -9.78 -14.58
CA LYS A 87 -4.75 -9.21 -15.89
C LYS A 87 -3.62 -8.45 -16.57
N THR A 88 -2.68 -7.88 -15.81
CA THR A 88 -1.66 -6.95 -16.33
C THR A 88 -0.30 -7.57 -16.58
N ARG A 89 -0.11 -8.87 -16.38
CA ARG A 89 1.20 -9.54 -16.48
C ARG A 89 2.30 -8.80 -15.72
N LEU A 90 2.06 -8.55 -14.44
CA LEU A 90 2.94 -7.76 -13.58
C LEU A 90 4.40 -8.25 -13.55
N GLY A 91 4.65 -9.53 -13.81
CA GLY A 91 5.98 -10.14 -13.75
C GLY A 91 6.57 -10.23 -12.34
N CYS A 92 5.78 -9.91 -11.33
CA CYS A 92 6.16 -9.86 -9.93
C CYS A 92 5.04 -10.50 -9.10
N ARG A 93 5.42 -11.42 -8.20
CA ARG A 93 4.46 -12.07 -7.30
C ARG A 93 4.16 -11.18 -6.12
N LEU A 94 2.88 -10.96 -5.85
CA LEU A 94 2.42 -10.22 -4.68
C LEU A 94 2.36 -11.14 -3.45
N CYS A 95 3.03 -10.74 -2.40
CA CYS A 95 2.99 -11.38 -1.08
C CYS A 95 2.39 -10.39 -0.08
N PHE A 96 1.52 -10.87 0.80
CA PHE A 96 0.85 -10.04 1.80
C PHE A 96 1.28 -10.48 3.19
N ALA A 97 1.68 -9.52 4.03
CA ALA A 97 1.93 -9.79 5.43
C ALA A 97 0.64 -10.26 6.13
N ARG A 98 0.79 -11.04 7.18
CA ARG A 98 -0.36 -11.44 8.01
C ARG A 98 -1.02 -10.19 8.58
N PRO A 99 -2.38 -10.09 8.59
CA PRO A 99 -3.09 -8.92 9.08
C PRO A 99 -2.68 -8.51 10.50
N GLU A 100 -2.47 -9.46 11.39
CA GLU A 100 -2.03 -9.26 12.77
C GLU A 100 -0.60 -8.68 12.88
N LEU A 101 0.21 -8.79 11.84
CA LEU A 101 1.57 -8.24 11.75
C LEU A 101 1.65 -7.01 10.84
N SER A 102 0.53 -6.56 10.29
CA SER A 102 0.46 -5.44 9.34
C SER A 102 0.03 -4.11 9.96
N GLY A 103 -0.35 -4.11 11.25
CA GLY A 103 -0.69 -2.89 11.99
C GLY A 103 0.53 -2.17 12.56
N ASP A 104 0.30 -1.33 13.58
CA ASP A 104 1.37 -0.66 14.30
C ASP A 104 2.35 -1.67 14.87
N ASN A 105 3.64 -1.45 14.58
CA ASN A 105 4.69 -2.41 14.95
C ASN A 105 5.40 -2.03 16.26
N ALA A 106 4.63 -1.75 17.32
CA ALA A 106 5.16 -1.41 18.63
C ALA A 106 6.02 -2.55 19.22
N VAL A 107 5.61 -3.79 19.04
CA VAL A 107 6.35 -4.97 19.51
C VAL A 107 7.69 -5.11 18.78
N GLY A 108 7.73 -4.93 17.46
CA GLY A 108 8.97 -4.99 16.68
C GLY A 108 9.96 -3.90 17.08
N VAL A 109 9.49 -2.67 17.28
CA VAL A 109 10.31 -1.54 17.77
C VAL A 109 10.83 -1.83 19.18
N ALA A 110 9.99 -2.36 20.08
CA ALA A 110 10.41 -2.74 21.43
C ALA A 110 11.49 -3.85 21.43
N LEU A 111 11.36 -4.84 20.56
CA LEU A 111 12.36 -5.92 20.41
C LEU A 111 13.70 -5.38 19.89
N LEU A 112 13.68 -4.48 18.91
CA LEU A 112 14.89 -3.83 18.42
C LEU A 112 15.54 -2.97 19.50
N GLY A 113 14.76 -2.21 20.27
CA GLY A 113 15.25 -1.42 21.39
C GLY A 113 15.87 -2.28 22.49
N ALA A 114 15.24 -3.38 22.86
CA ALA A 114 15.78 -4.33 23.84
C ALA A 114 17.10 -4.95 23.35
N GLY A 115 17.18 -5.33 22.06
CA GLY A 115 18.39 -5.86 21.46
C GLY A 115 19.55 -4.85 21.49
N ALA A 116 19.30 -3.60 21.14
CA ALA A 116 20.29 -2.53 21.19
C ALA A 116 20.77 -2.28 22.62
N TYR A 117 19.84 -2.20 23.58
CA TYR A 117 20.19 -2.04 24.99
C TYR A 117 21.09 -3.16 25.52
N GLN A 118 20.76 -4.43 25.20
CA GLN A 118 21.56 -5.56 25.61
C GLN A 118 22.96 -5.54 24.97
N ALA A 119 23.06 -5.12 23.70
CA ALA A 119 24.34 -5.03 23.01
C ALA A 119 25.27 -3.98 23.66
N GLU A 120 24.72 -2.81 24.05
CA GLU A 120 25.46 -1.75 24.73
C GLU A 120 25.91 -2.11 26.15
N HIS A 121 25.14 -2.99 26.84
CA HIS A 121 25.39 -3.35 28.25
C HIS A 121 25.99 -4.72 28.42
N ARG A 122 26.33 -5.43 27.34
CA ARG A 122 27.07 -6.68 27.40
C ARG A 122 28.48 -6.39 27.97
N GLY A 123 28.75 -6.96 29.14
CA GLY A 123 30.06 -6.83 29.81
C GLY A 123 30.16 -5.73 30.88
N LYS A 124 29.02 -5.05 31.19
CA LYS A 124 28.97 -4.07 32.30
C LYS A 124 28.45 -4.64 33.61
N ILE A 125 28.43 -5.95 33.75
CA ILE A 125 28.10 -6.64 34.99
C ILE A 125 29.36 -7.17 35.65
#